data_76512994d67e2dfeca2593a98f0e04be
#
_entry.id   76512994d67e2dfeca2593a98f0e04be
#
_cell.length_a   1.000
_cell.length_b   1.000
_cell.length_c   1.000
_cell.angle_alpha   90.00
_cell.angle_beta   90.00
_cell.angle_gamma   90.00
#
_symmetry.space_group_name_H-M   'P 1'
#
loop_
_entity.id
_entity.type
_entity.pdbx_description
1 polymer ?
#
loop_
_entity_poly.entity_id
_entity_poly.type
_entity_poly.pdbx_seq_one_letter_code
_entity_poly.pdbx_strand_id
1 'polypeptide(L)'
;NPVDGVEITYKLASGGSATLAITHPNGDVIREISVPGGSGVHRVNWDLRHSTGSGSETWAAWDNPELARPIGNRGAWVTPGVYTATVSANGSSNSTHFTVRGDPEMPQITQDMYDARERFMLEAQALTAEIQAYMRENGMGGGGGRGFGRGGGPPIDTPQGKLTAAMRAVGGAYSSLNGGQVRGGTLYPPTTTHRQQFHLAKSLFDEVRGGMDR
;
A
#
# COMPACT_ATOMS: atom_id res chain seq x y z
N ASN A 1 -5.98 -8.21 -21.47
CA ASN A 1 -6.88 -8.07 -20.32
C ASN A 1 -7.03 -6.59 -20.01
N PRO A 2 -8.24 -6.09 -19.61
CA PRO A 2 -8.39 -4.74 -19.14
C PRO A 2 -7.44 -4.51 -17.94
N VAL A 3 -6.96 -3.28 -17.80
CA VAL A 3 -6.13 -2.91 -16.64
C VAL A 3 -7.01 -2.95 -15.40
N ASP A 4 -6.56 -3.62 -14.34
CA ASP A 4 -7.30 -3.69 -13.08
C ASP A 4 -7.42 -2.30 -12.47
N GLY A 5 -8.62 -1.88 -12.07
CA GLY A 5 -8.83 -0.63 -11.38
C GLY A 5 -9.96 0.23 -11.94
N VAL A 6 -9.94 1.52 -11.61
CA VAL A 6 -10.90 2.53 -12.05
C VAL A 6 -10.25 3.47 -13.04
N GLU A 7 -10.81 3.53 -14.25
CA GLU A 7 -10.41 4.50 -15.24
C GLU A 7 -11.02 5.88 -14.91
N ILE A 8 -10.17 6.89 -14.81
CA ILE A 8 -10.55 8.27 -14.54
C ILE A 8 -10.15 9.11 -15.74
N THR A 9 -11.14 9.69 -16.43
CA THR A 9 -10.94 10.59 -17.56
C THR A 9 -11.17 12.03 -17.12
N TYR A 10 -10.25 12.93 -17.46
CA TYR A 10 -10.35 14.36 -17.17
C TYR A 10 -9.86 15.19 -18.36
N LYS A 11 -10.26 16.48 -18.38
CA LYS A 11 -9.85 17.44 -19.42
C LYS A 11 -9.25 18.67 -18.77
N LEU A 12 -8.11 19.10 -19.26
CA LEU A 12 -7.47 20.36 -18.88
C LEU A 12 -7.54 21.36 -20.04
N ALA A 13 -7.95 22.60 -19.73
CA ALA A 13 -8.03 23.68 -20.71
C ALA A 13 -6.63 24.20 -21.10
N SER A 14 -5.69 24.20 -20.16
CA SER A 14 -4.30 24.66 -20.33
C SER A 14 -3.34 23.69 -19.63
N GLY A 15 -2.08 23.68 -20.11
CA GLY A 15 -1.03 22.88 -19.49
C GLY A 15 -0.62 23.41 -18.11
N GLY A 16 -0.10 22.50 -17.25
CA GLY A 16 0.39 22.78 -15.91
C GLY A 16 0.62 21.50 -15.12
N SER A 17 1.02 21.61 -13.87
CA SER A 17 1.06 20.46 -12.97
C SER A 17 -0.37 20.02 -12.64
N ALA A 18 -0.61 18.71 -12.64
CA ALA A 18 -1.90 18.15 -12.28
C ALA A 18 -1.73 17.02 -11.25
N THR A 19 -2.64 16.95 -10.30
CA THR A 19 -2.69 15.94 -9.25
C THR A 19 -4.07 15.31 -9.20
N LEU A 20 -4.12 14.00 -9.06
CA LEU A 20 -5.33 13.24 -8.77
C LEU A 20 -5.29 12.81 -7.31
N ALA A 21 -6.28 13.22 -6.54
CA ALA A 21 -6.52 12.73 -5.17
C ALA A 21 -7.72 11.78 -5.15
N ILE A 22 -7.55 10.64 -4.48
CA ILE A 22 -8.64 9.69 -4.18
C ILE A 22 -8.99 9.80 -2.71
N THR A 23 -10.27 10.07 -2.44
CA THR A 23 -10.82 10.19 -1.09
C THR A 23 -11.69 8.97 -0.78
N HIS A 24 -11.41 8.34 0.36
CA HIS A 24 -12.14 7.21 0.90
C HIS A 24 -13.56 7.63 1.38
N PRO A 25 -14.53 6.71 1.51
CA PRO A 25 -15.86 7.01 2.03
C PRO A 25 -15.90 7.68 3.41
N ASN A 26 -14.87 7.48 4.24
CA ASN A 26 -14.71 8.14 5.54
C ASN A 26 -14.21 9.59 5.47
N GLY A 27 -13.87 10.09 4.27
CA GLY A 27 -13.37 11.45 4.05
C GLY A 27 -11.84 11.59 3.98
N ASP A 28 -11.08 10.54 4.28
CA ASP A 28 -9.61 10.59 4.23
C ASP A 28 -9.09 10.52 2.78
N VAL A 29 -8.10 11.35 2.44
CA VAL A 29 -7.36 11.21 1.18
C VAL A 29 -6.41 10.02 1.32
N ILE A 30 -6.68 8.96 0.58
CA ILE A 30 -5.94 7.68 0.66
C ILE A 30 -4.88 7.52 -0.41
N ARG A 31 -4.95 8.32 -1.47
CA ARG A 31 -3.99 8.33 -2.57
C ARG A 31 -3.89 9.70 -3.19
N GLU A 32 -2.66 10.14 -3.45
CA GLU A 32 -2.38 11.32 -4.24
C GLU A 32 -1.33 10.97 -5.30
N ILE A 33 -1.63 11.27 -6.56
CA ILE A 33 -0.85 10.83 -7.71
C ILE A 33 -0.61 12.03 -8.61
N SER A 34 0.65 12.28 -9.00
CA SER A 34 0.95 13.19 -10.09
C SER A 34 0.48 12.58 -11.40
N VAL A 35 -0.34 13.31 -12.15
CA VAL A 35 -0.96 12.86 -13.39
C VAL A 35 -0.59 13.78 -14.56
N PRO A 36 -0.83 13.38 -15.83
CA PRO A 36 -0.52 14.22 -16.99
C PRO A 36 -1.18 15.59 -16.90
N GLY A 37 -0.39 16.65 -17.03
CA GLY A 37 -0.80 18.04 -16.89
C GLY A 37 -0.84 18.83 -18.20
N GLY A 38 -0.73 18.19 -19.39
CA GLY A 38 -0.89 18.86 -20.68
C GLY A 38 -2.31 19.36 -20.91
N SER A 39 -2.51 20.30 -21.84
CA SER A 39 -3.87 20.66 -22.28
C SER A 39 -4.50 19.49 -23.06
N GLY A 40 -5.80 19.29 -22.93
CA GLY A 40 -6.52 18.22 -23.64
C GLY A 40 -7.18 17.22 -22.72
N VAL A 41 -7.55 16.07 -23.27
CA VAL A 41 -8.18 14.97 -22.53
C VAL A 41 -7.12 13.96 -22.12
N HIS A 42 -7.16 13.58 -20.86
CA HIS A 42 -6.27 12.59 -20.25
C HIS A 42 -7.05 11.46 -19.64
N ARG A 43 -6.42 10.31 -19.55
CA ARG A 43 -6.97 9.10 -18.96
C ARG A 43 -5.92 8.48 -18.06
N VAL A 44 -6.29 8.18 -16.82
CA VAL A 44 -5.44 7.55 -15.81
C VAL A 44 -6.18 6.41 -15.18
N ASN A 45 -5.46 5.43 -14.65
CA ASN A 45 -6.04 4.30 -13.94
C ASN A 45 -5.62 4.30 -12.48
N TRP A 46 -6.59 4.20 -11.56
CA TRP A 46 -6.34 3.95 -10.15
C TRP A 46 -6.52 2.47 -9.85
N ASP A 47 -5.53 1.86 -9.26
CA ASP A 47 -5.43 0.42 -9.00
C ASP A 47 -6.20 -0.07 -7.75
N LEU A 48 -7.17 0.69 -7.25
CA LEU A 48 -7.99 0.39 -6.07
C LEU A 48 -7.16 0.16 -4.78
N ARG A 49 -6.07 0.91 -4.61
CA ARG A 49 -5.17 0.74 -3.48
C ARG A 49 -4.86 2.06 -2.78
N HIS A 50 -4.59 1.92 -1.49
CA HIS A 50 -4.02 2.99 -0.69
C HIS A 50 -2.60 3.35 -1.15
N SER A 51 -2.13 4.54 -0.76
CA SER A 51 -0.73 4.89 -0.83
C SER A 51 0.13 3.97 0.04
N THR A 52 1.36 3.73 -0.39
CA THR A 52 2.36 3.04 0.44
C THR A 52 3.09 4.00 1.38
N GLY A 53 2.89 5.31 1.22
CA GLY A 53 3.64 6.34 1.94
C GLY A 53 5.11 6.44 1.54
N SER A 54 5.56 5.68 0.55
CA SER A 54 6.96 5.66 0.10
C SER A 54 7.13 6.39 -1.24
N GLY A 55 7.56 7.65 -1.17
CA GLY A 55 8.00 8.43 -2.33
C GLY A 55 6.87 9.01 -3.19
N SER A 56 7.25 9.70 -4.27
CA SER A 56 6.31 10.23 -5.25
C SER A 56 5.61 9.09 -5.99
N GLU A 57 4.30 9.06 -5.89
CA GLU A 57 3.49 8.10 -6.62
C GLU A 57 3.20 8.64 -8.01
N THR A 58 3.65 7.91 -9.02
CA THR A 58 3.33 8.17 -10.40
C THR A 58 2.27 7.20 -10.89
N TRP A 59 1.40 7.68 -11.77
CA TRP A 59 0.42 6.83 -12.44
C TRP A 59 1.12 5.93 -13.47
N ALA A 60 0.55 4.76 -13.72
CA ALA A 60 0.92 3.95 -14.87
C ALA A 60 0.07 4.40 -16.07
N ALA A 61 0.69 4.62 -17.22
CA ALA A 61 -0.06 4.92 -18.43
C ALA A 61 -0.98 3.74 -18.77
N TRP A 62 -2.21 4.05 -19.19
CA TRP A 62 -3.20 3.03 -19.57
C TRP A 62 -2.66 2.05 -20.63
N ASP A 63 -1.85 2.56 -21.55
CA ASP A 63 -1.26 1.84 -22.66
C ASP A 63 0.15 1.28 -22.37
N ASN A 64 0.67 1.49 -21.17
CA ASN A 64 1.96 0.97 -20.75
C ASN A 64 1.90 0.30 -19.36
N PRO A 65 1.35 -0.93 -19.30
CA PRO A 65 1.25 -1.69 -18.06
C PRO A 65 2.63 -2.07 -17.46
N GLU A 66 3.72 -1.97 -18.22
CA GLU A 66 5.09 -2.23 -17.72
C GLU A 66 5.55 -1.17 -16.73
N LEU A 67 4.96 0.03 -16.77
CA LEU A 67 5.19 1.07 -15.75
C LEU A 67 4.38 0.82 -14.47
N ALA A 68 3.51 -0.19 -14.44
CA ALA A 68 2.81 -0.59 -13.24
C ALA A 68 3.84 -1.01 -12.18
N ARG A 69 3.68 -0.50 -10.95
CA ARG A 69 4.57 -0.84 -9.84
C ARG A 69 4.67 -2.35 -9.65
N PRO A 70 5.87 -2.86 -9.27
CA PRO A 70 6.00 -4.25 -8.86
C PRO A 70 4.95 -4.60 -7.79
N ILE A 71 4.30 -5.73 -7.95
CA ILE A 71 3.20 -6.19 -7.07
C ILE A 71 3.60 -6.16 -5.58
N GLY A 72 4.86 -6.41 -5.27
CA GLY A 72 5.39 -6.41 -3.90
C GLY A 72 5.41 -5.05 -3.17
N ASN A 73 5.25 -3.94 -3.90
CA ASN A 73 5.27 -2.57 -3.33
C ASN A 73 3.90 -1.88 -3.42
N ARG A 74 2.84 -2.63 -3.58
CA ARG A 74 1.49 -2.07 -3.66
C ARG A 74 0.90 -1.87 -2.27
N GLY A 75 0.19 -0.73 -2.10
CA GLY A 75 -0.60 -0.44 -0.90
C GLY A 75 -1.73 -1.44 -0.68
N ALA A 76 -2.39 -1.34 0.46
CA ALA A 76 -3.55 -2.15 0.80
C ALA A 76 -4.67 -1.96 -0.22
N TRP A 77 -5.42 -3.02 -0.53
CA TRP A 77 -6.67 -2.92 -1.28
C TRP A 77 -7.71 -2.16 -0.48
N VAL A 78 -8.45 -1.30 -1.16
CA VAL A 78 -9.58 -0.58 -0.56
C VAL A 78 -10.81 -1.48 -0.36
N THR A 79 -11.72 -1.06 0.50
CA THR A 79 -13.01 -1.69 0.75
C THR A 79 -14.07 -1.20 -0.25
N PRO A 80 -15.16 -1.95 -0.52
CA PRO A 80 -16.31 -1.45 -1.27
C PRO A 80 -16.91 -0.18 -0.64
N GLY A 81 -17.31 0.80 -1.46
CA GLY A 81 -17.85 2.05 -0.99
C GLY A 81 -17.93 3.12 -2.07
N VAL A 82 -18.37 4.33 -1.71
CA VAL A 82 -18.42 5.50 -2.60
C VAL A 82 -17.18 6.35 -2.40
N TYR A 83 -16.35 6.43 -3.41
CA TYR A 83 -15.08 7.18 -3.42
C TYR A 83 -15.24 8.48 -4.19
N THR A 84 -14.36 9.43 -3.90
CA THR A 84 -14.26 10.69 -4.65
C THR A 84 -12.92 10.76 -5.35
N ALA A 85 -12.94 11.04 -6.65
CA ALA A 85 -11.75 11.41 -7.41
C ALA A 85 -11.76 12.92 -7.62
N THR A 86 -10.66 13.58 -7.21
CA THR A 86 -10.48 15.02 -7.36
C THR A 86 -9.24 15.29 -8.21
N VAL A 87 -9.40 15.95 -9.35
CA VAL A 87 -8.28 16.42 -10.16
C VAL A 87 -8.08 17.90 -9.89
N SER A 88 -6.84 18.27 -9.51
CA SER A 88 -6.42 19.63 -9.25
C SER A 88 -5.35 20.04 -10.26
N ALA A 89 -5.52 21.20 -10.91
CA ALA A 89 -4.55 21.78 -11.84
C ALA A 89 -4.73 23.28 -11.93
N ASN A 90 -3.64 24.03 -12.06
CA ASN A 90 -3.67 25.49 -12.29
C ASN A 90 -4.53 26.26 -11.27
N GLY A 91 -4.50 25.87 -9.99
CA GLY A 91 -5.28 26.50 -8.92
C GLY A 91 -6.78 26.20 -8.91
N SER A 92 -7.24 25.31 -9.77
CA SER A 92 -8.65 24.85 -9.85
C SER A 92 -8.72 23.35 -9.57
N SER A 93 -9.86 22.90 -9.03
CA SER A 93 -10.12 21.48 -8.80
C SER A 93 -11.54 21.12 -9.24
N ASN A 94 -11.70 19.86 -9.64
CA ASN A 94 -13.00 19.27 -9.96
C ASN A 94 -13.06 17.85 -9.42
N SER A 95 -14.21 17.45 -8.92
CA SER A 95 -14.40 16.16 -8.26
C SER A 95 -15.57 15.39 -8.87
N THR A 96 -15.46 14.07 -8.82
CA THR A 96 -16.56 13.15 -9.17
C THR A 96 -16.59 11.99 -8.19
N HIS A 97 -17.78 11.43 -7.98
CA HIS A 97 -17.99 10.26 -7.16
C HIS A 97 -18.13 9.01 -8.03
N PHE A 98 -17.64 7.89 -7.51
CA PHE A 98 -17.80 6.58 -8.13
C PHE A 98 -17.91 5.50 -7.05
N THR A 99 -18.49 4.36 -7.41
CA THR A 99 -18.70 3.26 -6.47
C THR A 99 -17.76 2.11 -6.76
N VAL A 100 -16.96 1.72 -5.76
CA VAL A 100 -16.25 0.45 -5.74
C VAL A 100 -17.21 -0.60 -5.19
N ARG A 101 -17.35 -1.72 -5.89
CA ARG A 101 -18.21 -2.83 -5.49
C ARG A 101 -17.37 -4.03 -5.06
N GLY A 102 -17.94 -4.86 -4.21
CA GLY A 102 -17.38 -6.16 -3.89
C GLY A 102 -17.35 -7.08 -5.11
N ASP A 103 -16.55 -8.11 -5.04
CA ASP A 103 -16.45 -9.13 -6.10
C ASP A 103 -17.78 -9.89 -6.20
N PRO A 104 -18.47 -9.86 -7.36
CA PRO A 104 -19.75 -10.55 -7.54
C PRO A 104 -19.61 -12.09 -7.48
N GLU A 105 -18.42 -12.63 -7.75
CA GLU A 105 -18.14 -14.07 -7.64
C GLU A 105 -17.90 -14.52 -6.19
N MET A 106 -17.80 -13.56 -5.26
CA MET A 106 -17.54 -13.80 -3.84
C MET A 106 -18.64 -13.17 -2.95
N PRO A 107 -19.93 -13.49 -3.16
CA PRO A 107 -21.05 -12.85 -2.47
C PRO A 107 -21.06 -13.11 -0.95
N GLN A 108 -20.31 -14.10 -0.46
CA GLN A 108 -20.17 -14.42 0.96
C GLN A 108 -19.25 -13.45 1.71
N ILE A 109 -18.47 -12.61 1.01
CA ILE A 109 -17.61 -11.62 1.63
C ILE A 109 -18.46 -10.39 1.98
N THR A 110 -18.65 -10.17 3.28
CA THR A 110 -19.44 -9.04 3.80
C THR A 110 -18.61 -7.76 3.87
N GLN A 111 -19.28 -6.62 4.02
CA GLN A 111 -18.62 -5.33 4.23
C GLN A 111 -17.69 -5.38 5.46
N ASP A 112 -18.14 -5.95 6.58
CA ASP A 112 -17.31 -6.08 7.79
C ASP A 112 -16.02 -6.88 7.54
N MET A 113 -16.07 -7.87 6.65
CA MET A 113 -14.90 -8.68 6.28
C MET A 113 -13.91 -7.87 5.45
N TYR A 114 -14.39 -7.05 4.51
CA TYR A 114 -13.57 -6.11 3.75
C TYR A 114 -12.92 -5.09 4.69
N ASP A 115 -13.69 -4.48 5.57
CA ASP A 115 -13.22 -3.46 6.52
C ASP A 115 -12.19 -4.01 7.51
N ALA A 116 -12.43 -5.22 8.02
CA ALA A 116 -11.48 -5.90 8.91
C ALA A 116 -10.15 -6.22 8.21
N ARG A 117 -10.21 -6.59 6.93
CA ARG A 117 -9.05 -6.86 6.09
C ARG A 117 -8.26 -5.57 5.83
N GLU A 118 -8.92 -4.53 5.35
CA GLU A 118 -8.29 -3.24 5.04
C GLU A 118 -7.59 -2.66 6.28
N ARG A 119 -8.28 -2.61 7.43
CA ARG A 119 -7.74 -2.13 8.69
C ARG A 119 -6.46 -2.87 9.10
N PHE A 120 -6.50 -4.19 9.07
CA PHE A 120 -5.32 -4.99 9.41
C PHE A 120 -4.15 -4.73 8.45
N MET A 121 -4.42 -4.58 7.17
CA MET A 121 -3.38 -4.30 6.18
C MET A 121 -2.76 -2.92 6.38
N LEU A 122 -3.56 -1.91 6.72
CA LEU A 122 -3.06 -0.56 7.03
C LEU A 122 -2.23 -0.56 8.32
N GLU A 123 -2.66 -1.28 9.36
CA GLU A 123 -1.88 -1.47 10.59
C GLU A 123 -0.53 -2.15 10.31
N ALA A 124 -0.52 -3.21 9.48
CA ALA A 124 0.70 -3.90 9.09
C ALA A 124 1.64 -3.02 8.25
N GLN A 125 1.09 -2.19 7.38
CA GLN A 125 1.83 -1.22 6.58
C GLN A 125 2.45 -0.13 7.46
N ALA A 126 1.71 0.40 8.42
CA ALA A 126 2.18 1.39 9.39
C ALA A 126 3.33 0.82 10.26
N LEU A 127 3.15 -0.38 10.84
CA LEU A 127 4.20 -1.04 11.61
C LEU A 127 5.47 -1.28 10.78
N THR A 128 5.31 -1.69 9.53
CA THR A 128 6.44 -1.85 8.60
C THR A 128 7.20 -0.54 8.41
N ALA A 129 6.48 0.56 8.20
CA ALA A 129 7.07 1.89 8.01
C ALA A 129 7.80 2.36 9.29
N GLU A 130 7.23 2.13 10.47
CA GLU A 130 7.86 2.46 11.75
C GLU A 130 9.16 1.68 11.97
N ILE A 131 9.16 0.36 11.75
CA ILE A 131 10.36 -0.47 11.85
C ILE A 131 11.44 0.00 10.88
N GLN A 132 11.08 0.31 9.63
CA GLN A 132 12.02 0.81 8.63
C GLN A 132 12.58 2.18 8.99
N ALA A 133 11.76 3.09 9.51
CA ALA A 133 12.21 4.40 9.98
C ALA A 133 13.22 4.23 11.12
N TYR A 134 12.87 3.44 12.13
CA TYR A 134 13.76 3.15 13.25
C TYR A 134 15.10 2.53 12.82
N MET A 135 15.07 1.56 11.89
CA MET A 135 16.28 0.96 11.34
C MET A 135 17.18 1.99 10.64
N ARG A 136 16.59 2.93 9.87
CA ARG A 136 17.36 3.99 9.20
C ARG A 136 17.99 4.95 10.20
N GLU A 137 17.23 5.39 11.20
CA GLU A 137 17.68 6.33 12.24
C GLU A 137 18.82 5.77 13.08
N ASN A 138 18.82 4.46 13.31
CA ASN A 138 19.84 3.76 14.11
C ASN A 138 20.96 3.10 13.28
N GLY A 139 21.08 3.45 12.01
CA GLY A 139 22.15 2.91 11.15
C GLY A 139 22.05 1.41 10.84
N MET A 140 20.89 0.80 11.10
CA MET A 140 20.63 -0.62 10.85
C MET A 140 20.07 -0.88 9.44
N GLY A 141 19.90 0.16 8.63
CA GLY A 141 19.27 0.13 7.30
C GLY A 141 20.17 -0.29 6.13
N GLY A 142 21.32 -0.89 6.37
CA GLY A 142 22.35 -1.16 5.37
C GLY A 142 22.34 -2.55 4.73
N GLY A 143 21.24 -3.29 4.68
CA GLY A 143 21.19 -4.67 4.18
C GLY A 143 20.35 -4.93 2.91
N GLY A 144 20.01 -3.92 2.15
CA GLY A 144 19.23 -4.02 0.89
C GLY A 144 20.08 -4.23 -0.38
N GLY A 145 21.29 -4.74 -0.29
CA GLY A 145 22.20 -4.96 -1.41
C GLY A 145 22.68 -6.39 -1.50
N ARG A 146 22.23 -7.12 -2.52
CA ARG A 146 22.92 -8.22 -3.20
C ARG A 146 23.77 -9.15 -2.29
N GLY A 147 23.13 -10.06 -1.60
CA GLY A 147 23.89 -11.03 -0.83
C GLY A 147 23.03 -11.91 0.08
N PHE A 148 21.91 -12.45 -0.39
CA PHE A 148 21.44 -13.72 0.13
C PHE A 148 22.31 -14.85 -0.43
N GLY A 149 23.64 -14.66 -0.33
CA GLY A 149 24.56 -15.77 -0.33
C GLY A 149 24.24 -16.62 0.90
N ARG A 150 24.49 -17.89 0.82
CA ARG A 150 24.26 -18.97 1.80
C ARG A 150 24.73 -18.72 3.26
N GLY A 151 24.76 -17.49 3.73
CA GLY A 151 25.04 -17.07 5.10
C GLY A 151 23.74 -16.63 5.77
N GLY A 152 23.43 -17.19 6.92
CA GLY A 152 22.25 -16.87 7.71
C GLY A 152 22.14 -15.35 7.99
N GLY A 153 20.91 -14.83 8.07
CA GLY A 153 20.66 -13.44 8.48
C GLY A 153 21.25 -13.14 9.87
N PRO A 154 21.19 -11.86 10.32
CA PRO A 154 21.74 -11.49 11.62
C PRO A 154 21.12 -12.36 12.72
N PRO A 155 21.90 -12.74 13.77
CA PRO A 155 21.41 -13.58 14.86
C PRO A 155 20.17 -12.97 15.52
N ILE A 156 19.20 -13.79 15.85
CA ILE A 156 17.87 -13.35 16.36
C ILE A 156 17.96 -12.68 17.74
N ASP A 157 19.01 -12.91 18.49
CA ASP A 157 19.31 -12.30 19.78
C ASP A 157 19.86 -10.87 19.67
N THR A 158 20.24 -10.44 18.46
CA THR A 158 20.69 -9.06 18.21
C THR A 158 19.51 -8.13 17.88
N PRO A 159 19.62 -6.82 18.16
CA PRO A 159 18.60 -5.84 17.76
C PRO A 159 18.27 -5.91 16.26
N GLN A 160 19.29 -6.00 15.40
CA GLN A 160 19.10 -6.12 13.95
C GLN A 160 18.40 -7.43 13.56
N GLY A 161 18.72 -8.54 14.24
CA GLY A 161 18.08 -9.83 14.02
C GLY A 161 16.61 -9.81 14.38
N LYS A 162 16.26 -9.21 15.54
CA LYS A 162 14.87 -9.02 15.98
C LYS A 162 14.09 -8.16 15.00
N LEU A 163 14.63 -7.03 14.55
CA LEU A 163 13.97 -6.17 13.56
C LEU A 163 13.79 -6.88 12.21
N THR A 164 14.77 -7.67 11.79
CA THR A 164 14.65 -8.48 10.57
C THR A 164 13.56 -9.55 10.71
N ALA A 165 13.45 -10.19 11.87
CA ALA A 165 12.39 -11.16 12.14
C ALA A 165 11.01 -10.48 12.21
N ALA A 166 10.90 -9.31 12.82
CA ALA A 166 9.69 -8.51 12.85
C ALA A 166 9.22 -8.14 11.43
N MET A 167 10.13 -7.65 10.59
CA MET A 167 9.84 -7.33 9.20
C MET A 167 9.36 -8.55 8.40
N ARG A 168 9.95 -9.73 8.63
CA ARG A 168 9.51 -10.97 7.97
C ARG A 168 8.11 -11.39 8.43
N ALA A 169 7.83 -11.28 9.73
CA ALA A 169 6.53 -11.66 10.28
C ALA A 169 5.41 -10.76 9.75
N VAL A 170 5.55 -9.44 9.88
CA VAL A 170 4.54 -8.49 9.39
C VAL A 170 4.42 -8.51 7.86
N GLY A 171 5.53 -8.60 7.13
CA GLY A 171 5.54 -8.67 5.66
C GLY A 171 4.92 -9.97 5.15
N GLY A 172 5.11 -11.09 5.84
CA GLY A 172 4.47 -12.37 5.53
C GLY A 172 2.95 -12.32 5.71
N ALA A 173 2.48 -11.76 6.83
CA ALA A 173 1.05 -11.54 7.08
C ALA A 173 0.43 -10.59 6.03
N TYR A 174 1.10 -9.50 5.71
CA TYR A 174 0.65 -8.54 4.70
C TYR A 174 0.54 -9.17 3.31
N SER A 175 1.62 -9.81 2.84
CA SER A 175 1.66 -10.37 1.49
C SER A 175 0.71 -11.55 1.28
N SER A 176 0.40 -12.31 2.31
CA SER A 176 -0.60 -13.40 2.21
C SER A 176 -2.01 -12.88 1.97
N LEU A 177 -2.34 -11.68 2.45
CA LEU A 177 -3.61 -11.00 2.21
C LEU A 177 -3.60 -10.18 0.92
N ASN A 178 -2.52 -9.46 0.67
CA ASN A 178 -2.42 -8.51 -0.45
C ASN A 178 -2.06 -9.17 -1.78
N GLY A 179 -1.52 -10.36 -1.72
CA GLY A 179 -0.94 -11.04 -2.88
C GLY A 179 0.51 -10.62 -3.15
N GLY A 180 1.14 -11.31 -4.05
CA GLY A 180 2.51 -11.11 -4.49
C GLY A 180 2.68 -11.44 -5.97
N GLN A 181 3.92 -11.53 -6.45
CA GLN A 181 4.22 -11.81 -7.86
C GLN A 181 3.67 -13.15 -8.38
N VAL A 182 3.55 -14.14 -7.51
CA VAL A 182 3.21 -15.52 -7.88
C VAL A 182 1.88 -15.98 -7.30
N ARG A 183 1.40 -15.33 -6.23
CA ARG A 183 0.16 -15.70 -5.54
C ARG A 183 -0.78 -14.52 -5.49
N GLY A 184 -2.03 -14.74 -5.86
CA GLY A 184 -3.12 -13.80 -5.61
C GLY A 184 -3.27 -13.57 -4.09
N GLY A 185 -3.76 -12.38 -3.71
CA GLY A 185 -4.21 -12.13 -2.35
C GLY A 185 -5.53 -12.83 -2.06
N THR A 186 -6.11 -12.52 -0.91
CA THR A 186 -7.43 -13.00 -0.53
C THR A 186 -8.34 -11.85 -0.12
N LEU A 187 -9.63 -11.97 -0.35
CA LEU A 187 -10.65 -11.04 0.12
C LEU A 187 -11.11 -11.34 1.55
N TYR A 188 -10.76 -12.52 2.08
CA TYR A 188 -11.11 -12.91 3.44
C TYR A 188 -10.39 -12.05 4.50
N PRO A 189 -11.00 -11.88 5.68
CA PRO A 189 -10.39 -11.14 6.78
C PRO A 189 -9.14 -11.84 7.32
N PRO A 190 -8.29 -11.12 8.10
CA PRO A 190 -7.10 -11.71 8.68
C PRO A 190 -7.43 -12.87 9.62
N THR A 191 -6.73 -13.98 9.46
CA THR A 191 -6.84 -15.16 10.32
C THR A 191 -6.14 -14.94 11.66
N THR A 192 -6.33 -15.86 12.61
CA THR A 192 -5.59 -15.89 13.88
C THR A 192 -4.07 -15.90 13.65
N THR A 193 -3.59 -16.66 12.66
CA THR A 193 -2.16 -16.72 12.32
C THR A 193 -1.63 -15.36 11.87
N HIS A 194 -2.37 -14.62 11.03
CA HIS A 194 -1.97 -13.27 10.61
C HIS A 194 -1.84 -12.32 11.81
N ARG A 195 -2.79 -12.38 12.74
CA ARG A 195 -2.78 -11.57 13.97
C ARG A 195 -1.62 -11.95 14.88
N GLN A 196 -1.32 -13.24 15.02
CA GLN A 196 -0.17 -13.72 15.81
C GLN A 196 1.16 -13.22 15.20
N GLN A 197 1.30 -13.28 13.88
CA GLN A 197 2.49 -12.75 13.20
C GLN A 197 2.64 -11.23 13.39
N PHE A 198 1.56 -10.49 13.33
CA PHE A 198 1.56 -9.06 13.61
C PHE A 198 1.96 -8.75 15.05
N HIS A 199 1.39 -9.45 16.03
CA HIS A 199 1.74 -9.28 17.43
C HIS A 199 3.19 -9.66 17.72
N LEU A 200 3.69 -10.73 17.09
CA LEU A 200 5.10 -11.10 17.18
C LEU A 200 6.00 -9.97 16.65
N ALA A 201 5.68 -9.42 15.48
CA ALA A 201 6.44 -8.32 14.90
C ALA A 201 6.46 -7.11 15.83
N LYS A 202 5.30 -6.74 16.37
CA LYS A 202 5.18 -5.62 17.30
C LYS A 202 5.99 -5.86 18.58
N SER A 203 5.88 -7.04 19.18
CA SER A 203 6.62 -7.41 20.40
C SER A 203 8.15 -7.33 20.20
N LEU A 204 8.66 -7.87 19.10
CA LEU A 204 10.08 -7.80 18.78
C LEU A 204 10.57 -6.36 18.55
N PHE A 205 9.74 -5.52 17.95
CA PHE A 205 10.05 -4.11 17.75
C PHE A 205 10.07 -3.33 19.06
N ASP A 206 9.05 -3.51 19.90
CA ASP A 206 8.93 -2.87 21.22
C ASP A 206 10.10 -3.28 22.15
N GLU A 207 10.54 -4.54 22.08
CA GLU A 207 11.70 -5.03 22.84
C GLU A 207 13.01 -4.33 22.43
N VAL A 208 13.22 -4.12 21.12
CA VAL A 208 14.42 -3.42 20.64
C VAL A 208 14.38 -1.95 21.05
N ARG A 209 13.24 -1.26 20.93
CA ARG A 209 13.08 0.14 21.35
C ARG A 209 13.34 0.30 22.85
N GLY A 210 12.71 -0.52 23.68
CA GLY A 210 12.86 -0.45 25.15
C GLY A 210 14.24 -0.87 25.65
N GLY A 211 15.03 -1.61 24.85
CA GLY A 211 16.38 -2.00 25.20
C GLY A 211 17.46 -0.96 24.91
N MET A 212 17.20 -0.01 24.01
CA MET A 212 18.13 1.09 23.68
C MET A 212 17.92 2.34 24.55
N ASP A 213 16.79 2.46 25.23
CA ASP A 213 16.49 3.57 26.13
C ASP A 213 17.07 3.37 27.56
N ARG A 214 17.89 2.33 27.77
CA ARG A 214 18.60 2.02 29.02
C ARG A 214 20.10 2.12 28.84
#